data_d6df69e088ce0775ff5aa359cd0d47e6
#
_entry.id   d6df69e088ce0775ff5aa359cd0d47e6
#
_cell.length_a   1.000
_cell.length_b   1.000
_cell.length_c   1.000
_cell.angle_alpha   90.00
_cell.angle_beta   90.00
_cell.angle_gamma   90.00
#
_symmetry.space_group_name_H-M   'P 1'
#
loop_
_entity.id
_entity.type
_entity.pdbx_description
1 polymer ?
#
loop_
_entity_poly.entity_id
_entity_poly.type
_entity_poly.pdbx_seq_one_letter_code
_entity_poly.pdbx_strand_id
1 'polypeptide(L)' 'DPVLGNCQGQILRYILRMWDKDDPLKNAKKTRWYLDRLIQHLESDS' A
#
# COMPACT_ATOMS: atom_id res chain seq x y z
N ASP A 1 5.12 2.38 14.93
CA ASP A 1 5.49 3.49 14.03
C ASP A 1 4.27 3.91 13.21
N PRO A 2 3.85 5.19 13.32
CA PRO A 2 2.65 5.66 12.61
C PRO A 2 2.75 5.53 11.10
N VAL A 3 3.94 5.69 10.53
CA VAL A 3 4.13 5.57 9.08
C VAL A 3 3.88 4.13 8.63
N LEU A 4 4.44 3.16 9.34
CA LEU A 4 4.26 1.75 9.01
C LEU A 4 2.79 1.35 9.14
N GLY A 5 2.15 1.74 10.24
CA GLY A 5 0.74 1.41 10.47
C GLY A 5 -0.17 2.02 9.42
N ASN A 6 0.10 3.28 9.06
CA ASN A 6 -0.69 3.98 8.06
C ASN A 6 -0.54 3.34 6.67
N CYS A 7 0.68 3.03 6.26
CA CYS A 7 0.93 2.37 4.97
C CYS A 7 0.28 0.99 4.93
N GLN A 8 0.42 0.22 6.00
CA GLN A 8 -0.17 -1.10 6.09
C GLN A 8 -1.69 -1.05 5.95
N GLY A 9 -2.31 -0.08 6.62
CA GLY A 9 -3.75 0.10 6.54
C GLY A 9 -4.22 0.45 5.13
N GLN A 10 -3.48 1.31 4.44
CA GLN A 10 -3.82 1.70 3.07
C GLN A 10 -3.66 0.52 2.11
N ILE A 11 -2.58 -0.23 2.26
CA ILE A 11 -2.34 -1.41 1.42
C ILE A 11 -3.47 -2.42 1.59
N LEU A 12 -3.84 -2.71 2.82
CA LEU A 12 -4.92 -3.65 3.10
C LEU A 12 -6.24 -3.17 2.49
N ARG A 13 -6.53 -1.89 2.64
CA ARG A 13 -7.76 -1.31 2.09
C ARG A 13 -7.81 -1.48 0.57
N TYR A 14 -6.71 -1.17 -0.12
CA TYR A 14 -6.67 -1.29 -1.58
C TYR A 14 -6.76 -2.73 -2.04
N ILE A 15 -6.13 -3.65 -1.31
CA ILE A 15 -6.21 -5.08 -1.64
C ILE A 15 -7.65 -5.58 -1.51
N LEU A 16 -8.33 -5.22 -0.42
CA LEU A 16 -9.71 -5.67 -0.19
C LEU A 16 -10.69 -5.09 -1.20
N ARG A 17 -10.38 -3.92 -1.75
CA ARG A 17 -11.25 -3.23 -2.69
C ARG A 17 -10.81 -3.37 -4.14
N MET A 18 -9.77 -4.15 -4.39
CA MET A 18 -9.19 -4.20 -5.74
C MET A 18 -10.19 -4.61 -6.80
N TRP A 19 -11.04 -5.58 -6.47
CA TRP A 19 -12.02 -6.13 -7.43
C TRP A 19 -13.38 -5.47 -7.37
N ASP A 20 -13.60 -4.59 -6.39
CA ASP A 20 -14.90 -3.92 -6.21
C ASP A 20 -15.07 -2.74 -7.15
N LYS A 21 -14.00 -2.20 -7.68
CA LYS A 21 -14.02 -1.04 -8.54
C LYS A 21 -13.78 -1.41 -9.98
N ASP A 22 -14.10 -0.49 -10.87
CA ASP A 22 -13.98 -0.70 -12.30
C ASP A 22 -12.54 -0.75 -12.80
N ASP A 23 -11.59 -0.40 -11.95
CA ASP A 23 -10.20 -0.31 -12.38
C ASP A 23 -9.26 -1.00 -11.40
N PRO A 24 -9.19 -2.35 -11.45
CA PRO A 24 -8.28 -3.09 -10.57
C PRO A 24 -6.81 -2.81 -10.84
N LEU A 25 -6.45 -2.49 -12.09
CA LEU A 25 -5.06 -2.15 -12.42
C LEU A 25 -4.62 -0.88 -11.70
N LYS A 26 -5.48 0.13 -11.70
CA LYS A 26 -5.17 1.39 -11.01
C LYS A 26 -5.01 1.16 -9.52
N ASN A 27 -5.88 0.36 -8.93
CA ASN A 27 -5.80 0.03 -7.51
C ASN A 27 -4.52 -0.75 -7.20
N ALA A 28 -4.12 -1.66 -8.09
CA ALA A 28 -2.89 -2.42 -7.92
C ALA A 28 -1.66 -1.51 -7.96
N LYS A 29 -1.65 -0.52 -8.86
CA LYS A 29 -0.55 0.44 -8.96
C LYS A 29 -0.44 1.29 -7.69
N LYS A 30 -1.58 1.70 -7.14
CA LYS A 30 -1.59 2.46 -5.88
C LYS A 30 -1.06 1.60 -4.73
N THR A 31 -1.45 0.34 -4.70
CA THR A 31 -0.96 -0.59 -3.68
C THR A 31 0.56 -0.73 -3.77
N ARG A 32 1.09 -0.85 -4.99
CA ARG A 32 2.53 -0.93 -5.20
C ARG A 32 3.24 0.32 -4.69
N TRP A 33 2.66 1.49 -4.91
CA TRP A 33 3.23 2.74 -4.44
C TRP A 33 3.38 2.76 -2.92
N TYR A 34 2.32 2.37 -2.22
CA TYR A 34 2.35 2.31 -0.77
C TYR A 34 3.33 1.25 -0.26
N LEU A 35 3.40 0.13 -0.95
CA LEU A 35 4.33 -0.94 -0.58
C LEU A 35 5.77 -0.49 -0.75
N ASP A 36 6.07 0.23 -1.83
CA ASP A 36 7.40 0.78 -2.06
C ASP A 36 7.80 1.75 -0.94
N ARG A 37 6.87 2.59 -0.50
CA ARG A 37 7.12 3.50 0.62
C ARG A 37 7.43 2.74 1.89
N LEU A 38 6.68 1.68 2.13
CA LEU A 38 6.89 0.84 3.30
C LEU A 38 8.29 0.21 3.28
N ILE A 39 8.68 -0.30 2.13
CA ILE A 39 9.99 -0.90 1.95
C ILE A 39 11.09 0.12 2.19
N GLN A 40 10.96 1.31 1.61
CA GLN A 40 11.95 2.38 1.81
C GLN A 40 12.08 2.74 3.28
N HIS A 41 10.98 2.81 3.99
CA HIS A 41 10.99 3.14 5.41
C HIS A 41 11.71 2.06 6.22
N LEU A 42 11.45 0.81 5.91
CA LEU A 42 12.09 -0.31 6.60
C LEU A 42 13.59 -0.38 6.28
N GLU A 43 13.96 -0.12 5.04
CA GLU A 43 15.37 -0.10 4.64
C GLU A 43 16.12 1.05 5.32
N SER A 44 15.46 2.18 5.43
CA SER A 44 16.04 3.36 6.08
C SER A 44 16.27 3.12 7.56
N ASP A 45 15.45 2.28 8.17
CA ASP A 45 15.49 1.99 9.60
C ASP A 45 16.51 0.90 9.94
N SER A 46 16.97 0.16 8.96
CA SER A 46 17.93 -0.89 9.16
C SER A 46 19.36 -0.37 8.90
#